data_1b5a0e582943b976a9ee955ea4c169f5
#
_entry.id   1b5a0e582943b976a9ee955ea4c169f5
#
_cell.length_a   1.000
_cell.length_b   1.000
_cell.length_c   1.000
_cell.angle_alpha   90.00
_cell.angle_beta   90.00
_cell.angle_gamma   90.00
#
_symmetry.space_group_name_H-M   'P 1'
#
loop_
_entity.id
_entity.type
_entity.pdbx_description
1 polymer ?
#
loop_
_entity_poly.entity_id
_entity_poly.type
_entity_poly.pdbx_seq_one_letter_code
_entity_poly.pdbx_strand_id
1 'polypeptide(L)'
;MLTCKQMTEMATDRSEGHLGSAERERFDRHLGGCDGCRAYVRQLEVTTQALRRLPEPEISAALNDALMAQLAVARAPARAPARVSPWPVLGSVVVVGLLLAFARNRSESPGDWMVGAALAVAALAVAAMAGRFAVGVVVAAVSAAVAAALFAGGQGPLAADHGVACLSIELAAAALVGGAAWIGARGGTPRAVRRSLAAGAVAGALAADAALQITCGAHNAMPHLLTFHAAGVLLVAAVAWLVGLKRPVGAGSA
;
A
#
# COMPACT_ATOMS: atom_id res chain seq x y z
N MET A 1 44.67 -12.34 -4.96
CA MET A 1 45.00 -12.07 -6.39
C MET A 1 43.70 -12.07 -7.16
N LEU A 2 43.48 -11.19 -8.16
CA LEU A 2 42.34 -11.23 -9.06
C LEU A 2 42.47 -12.40 -10.05
N THR A 3 41.35 -13.08 -10.34
CA THR A 3 41.28 -14.03 -11.45
C THR A 3 41.05 -13.28 -12.76
N CYS A 4 41.35 -13.91 -13.94
CA CYS A 4 41.10 -13.30 -15.23
C CYS A 4 39.62 -12.96 -15.41
N LYS A 5 38.67 -13.80 -14.89
CA LYS A 5 37.23 -13.54 -14.93
C LYS A 5 36.88 -12.25 -14.16
N GLN A 6 37.35 -12.11 -12.93
CA GLN A 6 37.09 -10.91 -12.13
C GLN A 6 37.68 -9.65 -12.79
N MET A 7 38.86 -9.79 -13.42
CA MET A 7 39.51 -8.69 -14.15
C MET A 7 38.66 -8.25 -15.37
N THR A 8 38.08 -9.18 -16.14
CA THR A 8 37.21 -8.83 -17.27
C THR A 8 35.91 -8.16 -16.82
N GLU A 9 35.33 -8.58 -15.69
CA GLU A 9 34.17 -7.94 -15.08
C GLU A 9 34.45 -6.49 -14.66
N MET A 10 35.63 -6.19 -14.18
CA MET A 10 36.07 -4.85 -13.75
C MET A 10 36.60 -3.96 -14.90
N ALA A 11 36.79 -4.49 -16.10
CA ALA A 11 37.44 -3.77 -17.19
C ALA A 11 36.63 -2.54 -17.65
N THR A 12 35.32 -2.62 -17.67
CA THR A 12 34.42 -1.51 -18.01
C THR A 12 34.48 -0.41 -16.96
N ASP A 13 34.38 -0.76 -15.67
CA ASP A 13 34.48 0.20 -14.57
C ASP A 13 35.82 0.90 -14.54
N ARG A 14 36.90 0.18 -14.92
CA ARG A 14 38.23 0.75 -15.10
C ARG A 14 38.30 1.79 -16.21
N SER A 15 37.66 1.51 -17.36
CA SER A 15 37.63 2.40 -18.51
C SER A 15 36.77 3.65 -18.27
N GLU A 16 35.76 3.56 -17.42
CA GLU A 16 34.84 4.64 -17.02
C GLU A 16 35.33 5.42 -15.79
N GLY A 17 36.43 4.98 -15.16
CA GLY A 17 37.00 5.65 -13.99
C GLY A 17 36.25 5.35 -12.67
N HIS A 18 35.38 4.36 -12.64
CA HIS A 18 34.58 4.01 -11.48
C HIS A 18 35.29 3.15 -10.43
N LEU A 19 36.49 2.60 -10.73
CA LEU A 19 37.24 1.82 -9.76
C LEU A 19 37.83 2.69 -8.65
N GLY A 20 37.66 2.25 -7.41
CA GLY A 20 38.35 2.80 -6.25
C GLY A 20 39.88 2.58 -6.33
N SER A 21 40.67 3.33 -5.55
CA SER A 21 42.11 3.27 -5.57
C SER A 21 42.69 1.86 -5.32
N ALA A 22 42.15 1.16 -4.33
CA ALA A 22 42.61 -0.20 -3.99
C ALA A 22 42.19 -1.24 -5.06
N GLU A 23 41.09 -1.05 -5.76
CA GLU A 23 40.65 -1.92 -6.85
C GLU A 23 41.48 -1.70 -8.10
N ARG A 24 41.79 -0.44 -8.40
CA ARG A 24 42.66 -0.06 -9.51
C ARG A 24 44.05 -0.66 -9.33
N GLU A 25 44.65 -0.58 -8.14
CA GLU A 25 45.94 -1.17 -7.86
C GLU A 25 45.93 -2.70 -8.05
N ARG A 26 44.89 -3.39 -7.60
CA ARG A 26 44.74 -4.85 -7.82
C ARG A 26 44.57 -5.20 -9.29
N PHE A 27 43.83 -4.39 -10.03
CA PHE A 27 43.60 -4.53 -11.47
C PHE A 27 44.93 -4.35 -12.24
N ASP A 28 45.67 -3.26 -11.98
CA ASP A 28 46.91 -2.95 -12.65
C ASP A 28 48.03 -3.99 -12.32
N ARG A 29 48.03 -4.51 -11.09
CA ARG A 29 48.93 -5.61 -10.69
C ARG A 29 48.63 -6.91 -11.47
N HIS A 30 47.36 -7.24 -11.71
CA HIS A 30 46.96 -8.40 -12.52
C HIS A 30 47.42 -8.20 -13.98
N LEU A 31 47.20 -7.02 -14.55
CA LEU A 31 47.65 -6.71 -15.91
C LEU A 31 49.17 -6.84 -16.05
N GLY A 32 49.96 -6.50 -15.01
CA GLY A 32 51.40 -6.69 -15.00
C GLY A 32 51.81 -8.15 -15.20
N GLY A 33 51.00 -9.11 -14.77
CA GLY A 33 51.30 -10.55 -14.81
C GLY A 33 50.54 -11.38 -15.86
N CYS A 34 49.60 -10.80 -16.64
CA CYS A 34 48.76 -11.57 -17.57
C CYS A 34 48.68 -10.95 -18.96
N ASP A 35 49.30 -11.59 -19.94
CA ASP A 35 49.32 -11.11 -21.33
C ASP A 35 47.94 -11.14 -21.98
N GLY A 36 47.13 -12.18 -21.71
CA GLY A 36 45.79 -12.31 -22.23
C GLY A 36 44.88 -11.16 -21.76
N CYS A 37 44.98 -10.82 -20.49
CA CYS A 37 44.21 -9.70 -19.94
C CYS A 37 44.68 -8.34 -20.47
N ARG A 38 45.98 -8.15 -20.67
CA ARG A 38 46.52 -6.97 -21.37
C ARG A 38 45.96 -6.83 -22.79
N ALA A 39 45.94 -7.93 -23.55
CA ALA A 39 45.39 -7.94 -24.90
C ALA A 39 43.89 -7.59 -24.92
N TYR A 40 43.13 -8.15 -23.98
CA TYR A 40 41.70 -7.87 -23.83
C TYR A 40 41.41 -6.40 -23.54
N VAL A 41 42.12 -5.80 -22.56
CA VAL A 41 41.94 -4.38 -22.20
C VAL A 41 42.30 -3.47 -23.38
N ARG A 42 43.42 -3.73 -24.09
CA ARG A 42 43.76 -2.97 -25.29
C ARG A 42 42.66 -3.04 -26.36
N GLN A 43 42.11 -4.24 -26.59
CA GLN A 43 41.02 -4.41 -27.56
C GLN A 43 39.77 -3.62 -27.14
N LEU A 44 39.40 -3.65 -25.87
CA LEU A 44 38.31 -2.87 -25.32
C LEU A 44 38.53 -1.37 -25.51
N GLU A 45 39.70 -0.87 -25.20
CA GLU A 45 40.07 0.54 -25.38
C GLU A 45 39.99 0.97 -26.85
N VAL A 46 40.52 0.17 -27.79
CA VAL A 46 40.44 0.45 -29.23
C VAL A 46 39.01 0.49 -29.70
N THR A 47 38.18 -0.47 -29.25
CA THR A 47 36.75 -0.53 -29.59
C THR A 47 36.00 0.66 -29.06
N THR A 48 36.20 1.01 -27.79
CA THR A 48 35.58 2.18 -27.16
C THR A 48 35.99 3.47 -27.85
N GLN A 49 37.25 3.60 -28.22
CA GLN A 49 37.74 4.77 -28.97
C GLN A 49 37.16 4.86 -30.37
N ALA A 50 36.96 3.73 -31.06
CA ALA A 50 36.29 3.70 -32.34
C ALA A 50 34.79 4.12 -32.23
N LEU A 51 34.10 3.64 -31.19
CA LEU A 51 32.71 4.02 -30.92
C LEU A 51 32.58 5.53 -30.61
N ARG A 52 33.50 6.11 -29.87
CA ARG A 52 33.52 7.57 -29.57
C ARG A 52 33.69 8.44 -30.81
N ARG A 53 34.17 7.89 -31.94
CA ARG A 53 34.27 8.61 -33.21
C ARG A 53 33.04 8.57 -34.08
N LEU A 54 32.06 7.76 -33.68
CA LEU A 54 30.77 7.76 -34.37
C LEU A 54 30.06 9.10 -34.15
N PRO A 55 29.37 9.62 -35.18
CA PRO A 55 28.60 10.82 -35.00
C PRO A 55 27.53 10.60 -33.93
N GLU A 56 27.41 11.55 -33.02
CA GLU A 56 26.39 11.50 -31.97
C GLU A 56 25.01 11.60 -32.63
N PRO A 57 24.08 10.66 -32.38
CA PRO A 57 22.76 10.72 -32.98
C PRO A 57 22.02 11.94 -32.42
N GLU A 58 21.44 12.73 -33.32
CA GLU A 58 20.60 13.85 -32.91
C GLU A 58 19.36 13.34 -32.17
N ILE A 59 19.28 13.69 -30.90
CA ILE A 59 18.07 13.43 -30.11
C ILE A 59 17.00 14.41 -30.58
N SER A 60 15.85 13.92 -31.05
CA SER A 60 14.77 14.81 -31.48
C SER A 60 14.33 15.71 -30.32
N ALA A 61 14.03 16.97 -30.61
CA ALA A 61 13.55 17.92 -29.60
C ALA A 61 12.35 17.36 -28.82
N ALA A 62 11.43 16.67 -29.49
CA ALA A 62 10.27 16.05 -28.86
C ALA A 62 10.64 14.98 -27.82
N LEU A 63 11.67 14.15 -28.11
CA LEU A 63 12.14 13.12 -27.18
C LEU A 63 12.86 13.77 -25.99
N ASN A 64 13.68 14.79 -26.25
CA ASN A 64 14.35 15.55 -25.19
C ASN A 64 13.35 16.23 -24.25
N ASP A 65 12.33 16.89 -24.79
CA ASP A 65 11.28 17.56 -24.01
C ASP A 65 10.46 16.56 -23.19
N ALA A 66 10.12 15.41 -23.76
CA ALA A 66 9.41 14.34 -23.04
C ALA A 66 10.27 13.78 -21.88
N LEU A 67 11.58 13.58 -22.10
CA LEU A 67 12.50 13.13 -21.08
C LEU A 67 12.67 14.16 -19.96
N MET A 68 12.85 15.44 -20.34
CA MET A 68 12.96 16.54 -19.38
C MET A 68 11.69 16.71 -18.55
N ALA A 69 10.51 16.56 -19.15
CA ALA A 69 9.23 16.56 -18.43
C ALA A 69 9.14 15.42 -17.42
N GLN A 70 9.56 14.21 -17.79
CA GLN A 70 9.59 13.06 -16.85
C GLN A 70 10.59 13.29 -15.71
N LEU A 71 11.78 13.81 -16.00
CA LEU A 71 12.78 14.14 -14.99
C LEU A 71 12.32 15.26 -14.04
N ALA A 72 11.61 16.24 -14.54
CA ALA A 72 11.02 17.31 -13.72
C ALA A 72 9.99 16.74 -12.74
N VAL A 73 9.16 15.78 -13.18
CA VAL A 73 8.20 15.07 -12.31
C VAL A 73 8.92 14.22 -11.26
N ALA A 74 10.01 13.53 -11.65
CA ALA A 74 10.81 12.71 -10.74
C ALA A 74 11.63 13.55 -9.74
N ARG A 75 12.09 14.75 -10.14
CA ARG A 75 12.82 15.70 -9.29
C ARG A 75 11.91 16.60 -8.46
N ALA A 76 10.61 16.62 -8.74
CA ALA A 76 9.68 17.35 -7.89
C ALA A 76 9.93 16.91 -6.44
N PRO A 77 10.18 17.88 -5.52
CA PRO A 77 10.49 17.54 -4.13
C PRO A 77 9.42 16.57 -3.64
N ALA A 78 9.85 15.47 -3.03
CA ALA A 78 8.94 14.49 -2.45
C ALA A 78 7.91 15.29 -1.67
N ARG A 79 6.66 15.32 -2.18
CA ARG A 79 5.60 16.12 -1.55
C ARG A 79 5.66 15.84 -0.07
N ALA A 80 5.71 16.90 0.74
CA ALA A 80 5.66 16.81 2.18
C ALA A 80 4.68 15.71 2.56
N PRO A 81 5.02 14.82 3.51
CA PRO A 81 4.19 13.67 3.84
C PRO A 81 2.76 14.16 3.96
N ALA A 82 1.87 13.62 3.14
CA ALA A 82 0.48 14.04 3.09
C ALA A 82 0.00 14.07 4.53
N ARG A 83 -0.36 15.26 5.03
CA ARG A 83 -0.88 15.40 6.39
C ARG A 83 -1.97 14.36 6.53
N VAL A 84 -1.82 13.46 7.48
CA VAL A 84 -2.82 12.42 7.74
C VAL A 84 -4.11 13.19 8.04
N SER A 85 -5.09 13.05 7.16
CA SER A 85 -6.39 13.69 7.36
C SER A 85 -7.00 13.13 8.65
N PRO A 86 -7.41 13.93 9.62
CA PRO A 86 -8.00 13.43 10.85
C PRO A 86 -9.42 12.88 10.64
N TRP A 87 -10.05 13.21 9.52
CA TRP A 87 -11.45 12.88 9.25
C TRP A 87 -11.79 11.38 9.31
N PRO A 88 -10.99 10.46 8.74
CA PRO A 88 -11.27 9.03 8.85
C PRO A 88 -11.20 8.53 10.30
N VAL A 89 -10.24 9.03 11.07
CA VAL A 89 -10.08 8.68 12.48
C VAL A 89 -11.26 9.18 13.29
N LEU A 90 -11.61 10.47 13.16
CA LEU A 90 -12.76 11.08 13.83
C LEU A 90 -14.06 10.38 13.44
N GLY A 91 -14.25 10.10 12.15
CA GLY A 91 -15.41 9.36 11.65
C GLY A 91 -15.54 7.97 12.29
N SER A 92 -14.46 7.21 12.39
CA SER A 92 -14.46 5.89 13.03
C SER A 92 -14.81 5.98 14.52
N VAL A 93 -14.25 6.95 15.24
CA VAL A 93 -14.57 7.17 16.66
C VAL A 93 -16.05 7.54 16.83
N VAL A 94 -16.57 8.42 15.98
CA VAL A 94 -17.99 8.84 16.02
C VAL A 94 -18.90 7.63 15.73
N VAL A 95 -18.58 6.80 14.74
CA VAL A 95 -19.37 5.59 14.43
C VAL A 95 -19.42 4.66 15.64
N VAL A 96 -18.29 4.30 16.22
CA VAL A 96 -18.25 3.44 17.41
C VAL A 96 -19.02 4.08 18.56
N GLY A 97 -18.78 5.36 18.85
CA GLY A 97 -19.46 6.08 19.93
C GLY A 97 -20.97 6.12 19.77
N LEU A 98 -21.47 6.42 18.57
CA LEU A 98 -22.92 6.47 18.30
C LEU A 98 -23.56 5.08 18.41
N LEU A 99 -22.95 4.06 17.79
CA LEU A 99 -23.48 2.70 17.87
C LEU A 99 -23.54 2.19 19.31
N LEU A 100 -22.50 2.46 20.12
CA LEU A 100 -22.52 2.11 21.53
C LEU A 100 -23.53 2.94 22.33
N ALA A 101 -23.66 4.25 22.06
CA ALA A 101 -24.58 5.13 22.79
C ALA A 101 -26.05 4.78 22.56
N PHE A 102 -26.42 4.41 21.32
CA PHE A 102 -27.81 4.11 20.94
C PHE A 102 -28.15 2.62 20.98
N ALA A 103 -27.19 1.75 21.31
CA ALA A 103 -27.46 0.31 21.43
C ALA A 103 -28.44 0.03 22.58
N ARG A 104 -29.48 -0.72 22.26
CA ARG A 104 -30.45 -1.20 23.25
C ARG A 104 -29.94 -2.40 24.04
N ASN A 105 -29.17 -3.23 23.38
CA ASN A 105 -28.55 -4.43 23.96
C ASN A 105 -27.02 -4.25 23.94
N ARG A 106 -26.35 -4.69 25.00
CA ARG A 106 -24.90 -4.73 25.09
C ARG A 106 -24.48 -6.05 25.68
N SER A 107 -23.44 -6.66 25.16
CA SER A 107 -22.87 -7.84 25.76
C SER A 107 -22.29 -7.52 27.14
N GLU A 108 -22.52 -8.41 28.09
CA GLU A 108 -21.90 -8.39 29.41
C GLU A 108 -20.56 -9.15 29.43
N SER A 109 -20.26 -9.87 28.35
CA SER A 109 -19.05 -10.69 28.23
C SER A 109 -17.80 -9.80 28.08
N PRO A 110 -16.83 -9.92 28.98
CA PRO A 110 -15.53 -9.22 28.82
C PRO A 110 -14.81 -9.59 27.50
N GLY A 111 -15.01 -10.81 27.02
CA GLY A 111 -14.44 -11.28 25.75
C GLY A 111 -14.90 -10.46 24.55
N ASP A 112 -16.21 -10.17 24.46
CA ASP A 112 -16.77 -9.38 23.37
C ASP A 112 -16.26 -7.94 23.38
N TRP A 113 -16.08 -7.37 24.57
CA TRP A 113 -15.45 -6.04 24.71
C TRP A 113 -13.99 -6.03 24.28
N MET A 114 -13.24 -7.09 24.60
CA MET A 114 -11.84 -7.24 24.16
C MET A 114 -11.74 -7.35 22.63
N VAL A 115 -12.58 -8.17 22.01
CA VAL A 115 -12.63 -8.33 20.56
C VAL A 115 -13.07 -7.03 19.89
N GLY A 116 -14.13 -6.39 20.39
CA GLY A 116 -14.59 -5.10 19.90
C GLY A 116 -13.51 -4.01 20.01
N ALA A 117 -12.79 -3.95 21.13
CA ALA A 117 -11.67 -3.02 21.30
C ALA A 117 -10.53 -3.29 20.30
N ALA A 118 -10.17 -4.56 20.07
CA ALA A 118 -9.16 -4.93 19.09
C ALA A 118 -9.55 -4.50 17.66
N LEU A 119 -10.81 -4.72 17.27
CA LEU A 119 -11.34 -4.25 15.99
C LEU A 119 -11.37 -2.72 15.87
N ALA A 120 -11.72 -2.02 16.96
CA ALA A 120 -11.68 -0.55 16.97
C ALA A 120 -10.24 -0.02 16.78
N VAL A 121 -9.25 -0.65 17.43
CA VAL A 121 -7.84 -0.31 17.21
C VAL A 121 -7.42 -0.59 15.76
N ALA A 122 -7.85 -1.72 15.18
CA ALA A 122 -7.59 -2.03 13.78
C ALA A 122 -8.23 -0.98 12.84
N ALA A 123 -9.47 -0.56 13.11
CA ALA A 123 -10.15 0.50 12.37
C ALA A 123 -9.38 1.83 12.40
N LEU A 124 -8.92 2.25 13.59
CA LEU A 124 -8.13 3.46 13.75
C LEU A 124 -6.78 3.38 13.05
N ALA A 125 -6.12 2.21 13.10
CA ALA A 125 -4.86 1.98 12.36
C ALA A 125 -5.06 2.09 10.84
N VAL A 126 -6.12 1.51 10.29
CA VAL A 126 -6.49 1.63 8.87
C VAL A 126 -6.78 3.09 8.52
N ALA A 127 -7.54 3.80 9.36
CA ALA A 127 -7.86 5.21 9.17
C ALA A 127 -6.60 6.09 9.15
N ALA A 128 -5.65 5.85 10.06
CA ALA A 128 -4.39 6.57 10.13
C ALA A 128 -3.48 6.30 8.91
N MET A 129 -3.60 5.12 8.30
CA MET A 129 -2.86 4.74 7.09
C MET A 129 -3.54 5.15 5.78
N ALA A 130 -4.56 6.01 5.80
CA ALA A 130 -5.35 6.38 4.62
C ALA A 130 -4.52 6.85 3.42
N GLY A 131 -3.42 7.59 3.66
CA GLY A 131 -2.49 8.02 2.60
C GLY A 131 -1.60 6.91 2.04
N ARG A 132 -1.49 5.78 2.72
CA ARG A 132 -0.63 4.63 2.39
C ARG A 132 -1.43 3.37 2.07
N PHE A 133 -2.71 3.53 1.73
CA PHE A 133 -3.61 2.40 1.43
C PHE A 133 -2.97 1.45 0.41
N ALA A 134 -2.76 0.22 0.82
CA ALA A 134 -2.10 -0.83 0.06
C ALA A 134 -2.80 -2.19 0.32
N VAL A 135 -2.44 -3.19 -0.47
CA VAL A 135 -2.94 -4.58 -0.33
C VAL A 135 -2.86 -5.08 1.10
N GLY A 136 -1.72 -4.84 1.77
CA GLY A 136 -1.52 -5.28 3.15
C GLY A 136 -2.55 -4.72 4.14
N VAL A 137 -3.02 -3.49 3.93
CA VAL A 137 -4.08 -2.88 4.77
C VAL A 137 -5.40 -3.61 4.61
N VAL A 138 -5.77 -3.96 3.36
CA VAL A 138 -7.00 -4.72 3.07
C VAL A 138 -6.92 -6.11 3.69
N VAL A 139 -5.81 -6.81 3.47
CA VAL A 139 -5.60 -8.16 4.04
C VAL A 139 -5.67 -8.11 5.56
N ALA A 140 -5.00 -7.15 6.19
CA ALA A 140 -5.02 -7.02 7.65
C ALA A 140 -6.44 -6.74 8.19
N ALA A 141 -7.22 -5.88 7.52
CA ALA A 141 -8.59 -5.57 7.90
C ALA A 141 -9.51 -6.80 7.84
N VAL A 142 -9.46 -7.53 6.71
CA VAL A 142 -10.26 -8.75 6.52
C VAL A 142 -9.82 -9.83 7.51
N SER A 143 -8.52 -10.01 7.72
CA SER A 143 -8.01 -10.98 8.69
C SER A 143 -8.45 -10.65 10.11
N ALA A 144 -8.50 -9.37 10.49
CA ALA A 144 -8.98 -8.94 11.80
C ALA A 144 -10.45 -9.29 12.00
N ALA A 145 -11.32 -9.00 11.00
CA ALA A 145 -12.74 -9.32 11.07
C ALA A 145 -13.00 -10.83 11.12
N VAL A 146 -12.30 -11.63 10.29
CA VAL A 146 -12.40 -13.09 10.31
C VAL A 146 -11.92 -13.65 11.64
N ALA A 147 -10.77 -13.19 12.15
CA ALA A 147 -10.26 -13.62 13.45
C ALA A 147 -11.24 -13.29 14.57
N ALA A 148 -11.83 -12.09 14.58
CA ALA A 148 -12.83 -11.71 15.55
C ALA A 148 -14.05 -12.65 15.53
N ALA A 149 -14.57 -12.97 14.34
CA ALA A 149 -15.68 -13.90 14.18
C ALA A 149 -15.36 -15.32 14.68
N LEU A 150 -14.13 -15.78 14.46
CA LEU A 150 -13.68 -17.11 14.91
C LEU A 150 -13.45 -17.17 16.43
N PHE A 151 -12.95 -16.09 17.04
CA PHE A 151 -12.66 -16.03 18.47
C PHE A 151 -13.92 -15.79 19.33
N ALA A 152 -14.83 -14.92 18.84
CA ALA A 152 -16.06 -14.57 19.57
C ALA A 152 -17.20 -15.54 19.31
N GLY A 153 -17.21 -16.22 18.13
CA GLY A 153 -18.33 -17.02 17.68
C GLY A 153 -18.41 -18.40 18.35
N GLY A 154 -19.62 -18.70 18.88
CA GLY A 154 -20.02 -20.03 19.32
C GLY A 154 -20.89 -20.75 18.29
N GLN A 155 -21.48 -21.87 18.70
CA GLN A 155 -22.42 -22.68 17.90
C GLN A 155 -23.84 -22.09 18.02
N GLY A 156 -24.17 -21.10 17.21
CA GLY A 156 -25.50 -20.47 17.16
C GLY A 156 -26.11 -20.51 15.76
N PRO A 157 -27.42 -20.20 15.63
CA PRO A 157 -28.08 -20.11 14.33
C PRO A 157 -27.59 -18.94 13.51
N LEU A 158 -27.84 -19.00 12.19
CA LEU A 158 -27.41 -17.94 11.26
C LEU A 158 -28.07 -16.55 11.53
N ALA A 159 -29.28 -16.52 12.13
CA ALA A 159 -30.01 -15.29 12.47
C ALA A 159 -30.04 -14.25 11.32
N ALA A 160 -30.61 -14.62 10.17
CA ALA A 160 -30.54 -13.85 8.95
C ALA A 160 -31.21 -12.47 9.05
N ASP A 161 -32.31 -12.35 9.80
CA ASP A 161 -33.08 -11.10 10.04
C ASP A 161 -32.21 -10.04 10.74
N HIS A 162 -31.41 -10.44 11.72
CA HIS A 162 -30.43 -9.56 12.37
C HIS A 162 -29.25 -9.26 11.45
N GLY A 163 -28.86 -10.24 10.62
CA GLY A 163 -27.71 -10.14 9.74
C GLY A 163 -27.81 -9.04 8.69
N VAL A 164 -28.99 -8.90 8.06
CA VAL A 164 -29.24 -7.83 7.08
C VAL A 164 -29.11 -6.45 7.74
N ALA A 165 -29.60 -6.29 8.98
CA ALA A 165 -29.48 -5.04 9.71
C ALA A 165 -28.00 -4.74 10.05
N CYS A 166 -27.23 -5.74 10.53
CA CYS A 166 -25.80 -5.59 10.82
C CYS A 166 -25.01 -5.19 9.57
N LEU A 167 -25.20 -5.89 8.45
CA LEU A 167 -24.57 -5.56 7.17
C LEU A 167 -24.92 -4.14 6.71
N SER A 168 -26.18 -3.72 6.86
CA SER A 168 -26.62 -2.37 6.48
C SER A 168 -25.91 -1.29 7.31
N ILE A 169 -25.69 -1.54 8.60
CA ILE A 169 -24.96 -0.63 9.50
C ILE A 169 -23.49 -0.53 9.07
N GLU A 170 -22.84 -1.65 8.74
CA GLU A 170 -21.46 -1.65 8.26
C GLU A 170 -21.30 -0.88 6.95
N LEU A 171 -22.20 -1.09 5.99
CA LEU A 171 -22.19 -0.38 4.72
C LEU A 171 -22.43 1.13 4.90
N ALA A 172 -23.37 1.52 5.78
CA ALA A 172 -23.62 2.91 6.11
C ALA A 172 -22.39 3.56 6.78
N ALA A 173 -21.76 2.89 7.72
CA ALA A 173 -20.54 3.36 8.38
C ALA A 173 -19.38 3.48 7.38
N ALA A 174 -19.23 2.52 6.49
CA ALA A 174 -18.24 2.58 5.42
C ALA A 174 -18.46 3.80 4.51
N ALA A 175 -19.70 4.07 4.13
CA ALA A 175 -20.06 5.24 3.31
C ALA A 175 -19.79 6.57 4.04
N LEU A 176 -20.13 6.66 5.32
CA LEU A 176 -19.93 7.86 6.14
C LEU A 176 -18.46 8.17 6.33
N VAL A 177 -17.67 7.20 6.79
CA VAL A 177 -16.24 7.41 7.07
C VAL A 177 -15.45 7.56 5.76
N GLY A 178 -15.81 6.81 4.73
CA GLY A 178 -15.24 6.97 3.39
C GLY A 178 -15.54 8.34 2.80
N GLY A 179 -16.76 8.82 2.92
CA GLY A 179 -17.17 10.16 2.51
C GLY A 179 -16.45 11.27 3.25
N ALA A 180 -16.31 11.16 4.57
CA ALA A 180 -15.52 12.09 5.38
C ALA A 180 -14.04 12.11 4.95
N ALA A 181 -13.47 10.93 4.69
CA ALA A 181 -12.10 10.80 4.20
C ALA A 181 -11.91 11.44 2.81
N TRP A 182 -12.89 11.26 1.92
CA TRP A 182 -12.91 11.89 0.60
C TRP A 182 -12.99 13.41 0.69
N ILE A 183 -13.88 13.96 1.54
CA ILE A 183 -14.00 15.40 1.78
C ILE A 183 -12.66 15.96 2.28
N GLY A 184 -12.04 15.32 3.25
CA GLY A 184 -10.74 15.74 3.78
C GLY A 184 -9.58 15.67 2.79
N ALA A 185 -9.70 14.86 1.74
CA ALA A 185 -8.67 14.65 0.73
C ALA A 185 -8.89 15.46 -0.57
N ARG A 186 -9.98 16.22 -0.73
CA ARG A 186 -10.39 16.88 -1.99
C ARG A 186 -9.31 17.75 -2.62
N GLY A 187 -8.44 18.39 -1.83
CA GLY A 187 -7.32 19.21 -2.31
C GLY A 187 -6.10 18.41 -2.78
N GLY A 188 -6.14 17.07 -2.71
CA GLY A 188 -5.04 16.19 -3.07
C GLY A 188 -5.09 15.73 -4.53
N THR A 189 -4.11 14.90 -4.91
CA THR A 189 -4.12 14.25 -6.22
C THR A 189 -5.29 13.25 -6.33
N PRO A 190 -5.84 13.00 -7.54
CA PRO A 190 -6.93 12.04 -7.72
C PRO A 190 -6.62 10.64 -7.15
N ARG A 191 -5.35 10.25 -7.15
CA ARG A 191 -4.90 8.99 -6.55
C ARG A 191 -4.94 9.03 -5.01
N ALA A 192 -4.55 10.15 -4.41
CA ALA A 192 -4.61 10.32 -2.96
C ALA A 192 -6.06 10.35 -2.48
N VAL A 193 -6.95 11.05 -3.18
CA VAL A 193 -8.38 11.12 -2.88
C VAL A 193 -9.02 9.71 -2.89
N ARG A 194 -8.76 8.92 -3.95
CA ARG A 194 -9.28 7.55 -4.04
C ARG A 194 -8.77 6.64 -2.92
N ARG A 195 -7.48 6.74 -2.59
CA ARG A 195 -6.89 5.96 -1.50
C ARG A 195 -7.47 6.35 -0.14
N SER A 196 -7.70 7.63 0.10
CA SER A 196 -8.33 8.11 1.33
C SER A 196 -9.77 7.63 1.43
N LEU A 197 -10.56 7.71 0.34
CA LEU A 197 -11.91 7.16 0.28
C LEU A 197 -11.92 5.67 0.62
N ALA A 198 -11.05 4.89 -0.05
CA ALA A 198 -10.96 3.44 0.14
C ALA A 198 -10.59 3.06 1.59
N ALA A 199 -9.56 3.71 2.14
CA ALA A 199 -9.13 3.47 3.52
C ALA A 199 -10.20 3.89 4.52
N GLY A 200 -10.86 5.03 4.31
CA GLY A 200 -11.95 5.49 5.15
C GLY A 200 -13.14 4.52 5.13
N ALA A 201 -13.50 3.99 3.96
CA ALA A 201 -14.58 3.01 3.86
C ALA A 201 -14.26 1.71 4.64
N VAL A 202 -13.05 1.17 4.48
CA VAL A 202 -12.62 -0.03 5.23
C VAL A 202 -12.56 0.25 6.73
N ALA A 203 -12.04 1.41 7.14
CA ALA A 203 -12.00 1.81 8.55
C ALA A 203 -13.41 1.96 9.14
N GLY A 204 -14.36 2.51 8.37
CA GLY A 204 -15.77 2.62 8.76
C GLY A 204 -16.47 1.28 8.95
N ALA A 205 -16.24 0.33 8.04
CA ALA A 205 -16.77 -1.03 8.18
C ALA A 205 -16.23 -1.72 9.43
N LEU A 206 -14.90 -1.68 9.65
CA LEU A 206 -14.29 -2.23 10.87
C LEU A 206 -14.77 -1.55 12.16
N ALA A 207 -14.98 -0.23 12.13
CA ALA A 207 -15.51 0.51 13.28
C ALA A 207 -16.93 0.08 13.62
N ALA A 208 -17.77 -0.14 12.61
CA ALA A 208 -19.10 -0.70 12.81
C ALA A 208 -19.05 -2.13 13.33
N ASP A 209 -18.22 -3.00 12.74
CA ASP A 209 -18.03 -4.38 13.19
C ASP A 209 -17.57 -4.41 14.66
N ALA A 210 -16.63 -3.53 15.06
CA ALA A 210 -16.19 -3.39 16.45
C ALA A 210 -17.36 -3.10 17.41
N ALA A 211 -18.26 -2.19 17.05
CA ALA A 211 -19.41 -1.87 17.87
C ALA A 211 -20.47 -2.98 17.85
N LEU A 212 -20.69 -3.59 16.68
CA LEU A 212 -21.66 -4.67 16.49
C LEU A 212 -21.22 -5.94 17.25
N GLN A 213 -19.93 -6.19 17.43
CA GLN A 213 -19.41 -7.28 18.24
C GLN A 213 -19.96 -7.20 19.69
N ILE A 214 -20.23 -5.98 20.18
CA ILE A 214 -20.72 -5.75 21.53
C ILE A 214 -22.26 -5.62 21.56
N THR A 215 -22.88 -5.16 20.47
CA THR A 215 -24.29 -4.73 20.45
C THR A 215 -25.22 -5.62 19.63
N CYS A 216 -24.69 -6.51 18.79
CA CYS A 216 -25.48 -7.43 18.00
C CYS A 216 -26.07 -8.56 18.89
N GLY A 217 -27.37 -8.80 18.81
CA GLY A 217 -28.02 -9.88 19.55
C GLY A 217 -27.56 -11.30 19.19
N ALA A 218 -26.88 -11.46 18.06
CA ALA A 218 -26.31 -12.74 17.59
C ALA A 218 -24.78 -12.76 17.62
N HIS A 219 -24.13 -11.92 18.44
CA HIS A 219 -22.68 -11.75 18.54
C HIS A 219 -21.91 -13.03 18.93
N ASN A 220 -22.58 -14.04 19.46
CA ASN A 220 -22.01 -15.33 19.85
C ASN A 220 -22.26 -16.44 18.81
N ALA A 221 -22.86 -16.14 17.66
CA ALA A 221 -23.12 -17.11 16.60
C ALA A 221 -22.10 -17.01 15.48
N MET A 222 -21.11 -17.93 15.42
CA MET A 222 -20.06 -17.91 14.40
C MET A 222 -20.59 -17.87 12.96
N PRO A 223 -21.63 -18.63 12.55
CA PRO A 223 -22.18 -18.53 11.21
C PRO A 223 -22.71 -17.13 10.88
N HIS A 224 -23.32 -16.44 11.85
CA HIS A 224 -23.82 -15.08 11.71
C HIS A 224 -22.65 -14.08 11.53
N LEU A 225 -21.64 -14.16 12.39
CA LEU A 225 -20.49 -13.27 12.35
C LEU A 225 -19.68 -13.42 11.05
N LEU A 226 -19.46 -14.63 10.58
CA LEU A 226 -18.75 -14.88 9.32
C LEU A 226 -19.55 -14.39 8.11
N THR A 227 -20.86 -14.62 8.08
CA THR A 227 -21.71 -14.34 6.91
C THR A 227 -22.05 -12.86 6.79
N PHE A 228 -22.26 -12.14 7.88
CA PHE A 228 -22.73 -10.76 7.83
C PHE A 228 -21.67 -9.75 8.25
N HIS A 229 -20.86 -10.03 9.25
CA HIS A 229 -19.83 -9.12 9.72
C HIS A 229 -18.54 -9.26 8.91
N ALA A 230 -17.90 -10.43 8.95
CA ALA A 230 -16.64 -10.62 8.20
C ALA A 230 -16.85 -10.48 6.68
N ALA A 231 -17.96 -10.99 6.14
CA ALA A 231 -18.29 -10.82 4.73
C ALA A 231 -18.64 -9.37 4.37
N GLY A 232 -19.25 -8.60 5.27
CA GLY A 232 -19.49 -7.17 5.09
C GLY A 232 -18.18 -6.39 4.95
N VAL A 233 -17.24 -6.61 5.88
CA VAL A 233 -15.90 -6.02 5.80
C VAL A 233 -15.18 -6.46 4.52
N LEU A 234 -15.27 -7.74 4.13
CA LEU A 234 -14.68 -8.26 2.88
C LEU A 234 -15.26 -7.58 1.65
N LEU A 235 -16.58 -7.40 1.58
CA LEU A 235 -17.27 -6.72 0.48
C LEU A 235 -16.77 -5.28 0.36
N VAL A 236 -16.77 -4.52 1.46
CA VAL A 236 -16.26 -3.14 1.48
C VAL A 236 -14.79 -3.10 1.07
N ALA A 237 -13.98 -4.02 1.58
CA ALA A 237 -12.57 -4.11 1.25
C ALA A 237 -12.33 -4.41 -0.23
N ALA A 238 -13.12 -5.31 -0.84
CA ALA A 238 -13.03 -5.63 -2.26
C ALA A 238 -13.41 -4.41 -3.14
N VAL A 239 -14.49 -3.71 -2.81
CA VAL A 239 -14.89 -2.48 -3.52
C VAL A 239 -13.83 -1.39 -3.35
N ALA A 240 -13.34 -1.19 -2.14
CA ALA A 240 -12.31 -0.20 -1.82
C ALA A 240 -11.00 -0.50 -2.59
N TRP A 241 -10.64 -1.78 -2.71
CA TRP A 241 -9.52 -2.21 -3.55
C TRP A 241 -9.71 -1.79 -5.01
N LEU A 242 -10.84 -2.12 -5.60
CA LEU A 242 -11.14 -1.80 -6.99
C LEU A 242 -11.09 -0.28 -7.23
N VAL A 243 -11.64 0.52 -6.32
CA VAL A 243 -11.64 1.99 -6.40
C VAL A 243 -10.24 2.56 -6.15
N GLY A 244 -9.53 2.07 -5.14
CA GLY A 244 -8.24 2.61 -4.70
C GLY A 244 -7.07 2.31 -5.62
N LEU A 245 -7.10 1.16 -6.31
CA LEU A 245 -6.01 0.64 -7.13
C LEU A 245 -6.20 0.82 -8.64
N LYS A 246 -7.41 1.12 -9.13
CA LYS A 246 -7.62 1.39 -10.57
C LYS A 246 -6.66 2.48 -11.05
N ARG A 247 -5.79 2.13 -12.00
CA ARG A 247 -5.01 3.12 -12.75
C ARG A 247 -6.00 3.96 -13.58
N PRO A 248 -5.83 5.29 -13.67
CA PRO A 248 -6.61 6.06 -14.62
C PRO A 248 -6.37 5.48 -16.02
N VAL A 249 -7.44 5.02 -16.65
CA VAL A 249 -7.42 4.68 -18.08
C VAL A 249 -7.16 6.00 -18.80
N GLY A 250 -5.98 6.15 -19.43
CA GLY A 250 -5.68 7.35 -20.21
C GLY A 250 -4.32 8.01 -20.01
N ALA A 251 -3.39 7.44 -19.22
CA ALA A 251 -2.04 7.99 -19.08
C ALA A 251 -1.00 7.31 -20.00
N GLY A 252 -1.44 6.76 -21.13
CA GLY A 252 -0.58 5.94 -21.97
C GLY A 252 -0.86 5.99 -23.47
N SER A 253 -1.35 7.14 -24.00
CA SER A 253 -1.37 7.34 -25.46
C SER A 253 -1.67 8.80 -25.81
N ALA A 254 -0.67 9.63 -25.73
CA ALA A 254 -0.57 10.86 -26.50
C ALA A 254 0.93 11.15 -26.70
#